data_fdf2f6da043f443667cd22d27f436f9a
#
_entry.id   fdf2f6da043f443667cd22d27f436f9a
#
_cell.length_a   1.000
_cell.length_b   1.000
_cell.length_c   1.000
_cell.angle_alpha   90.00
_cell.angle_beta   90.00
_cell.angle_gamma   90.00
#
_symmetry.space_group_name_H-M   'P 1'
#
loop_
_entity.id
_entity.type
_entity.pdbx_description
1 polymer ?
#
loop_
_entity_poly.entity_id
_entity_poly.type
_entity_poly.pdbx_seq_one_letter_code
_entity_poly.pdbx_strand_id
1 'polypeptide(L)'
;LFISHKLNEIMAVADRCTVLRKGKYVGTIDTAKTNKQELSNMMVGRPVQLEVEKSPAHPGEAVLEVEHFSVPSKLHKKDAVHDVTFTARSGEILCIAGIDGNGQTELVYGLTGLEKPSGGTVKLCGHDITHAKIRERGKEMSHIPEDRHKHGLVLDFTLEQNMVLQRYYETKFQNHGFIKADAVREYADGLIKQFDVRSGQGPITVARSMSGGNQQKAIVARELD
;
A
#
# COMPACT_ATOMS: atom_id res chain seq x y z
N LEU A 1 -7.01 20.87 -26.06
CA LEU A 1 -6.74 19.44 -25.88
C LEU A 1 -6.08 19.22 -24.53
N PHE A 2 -6.63 18.29 -23.71
CA PHE A 2 -5.97 17.84 -22.49
C PHE A 2 -6.01 16.30 -22.42
N ILE A 3 -5.07 15.71 -21.69
CA ILE A 3 -4.96 14.27 -21.52
C ILE A 3 -5.10 13.98 -20.03
N SER A 4 -6.06 13.16 -19.69
CA SER A 4 -6.33 12.75 -18.31
C SER A 4 -6.83 11.30 -18.26
N HIS A 5 -6.62 10.64 -17.12
CA HIS A 5 -7.23 9.36 -16.80
C HIS A 5 -8.31 9.50 -15.72
N LYS A 6 -8.53 10.72 -15.25
CA LYS A 6 -9.52 11.00 -14.19
C LYS A 6 -10.89 11.28 -14.81
N LEU A 7 -11.77 10.30 -14.72
CA LEU A 7 -13.09 10.36 -15.35
C LEU A 7 -13.95 11.54 -14.87
N ASN A 8 -13.80 11.97 -13.62
CA ASN A 8 -14.52 13.14 -13.10
C ASN A 8 -14.15 14.42 -13.83
N GLU A 9 -12.85 14.61 -14.10
CA GLU A 9 -12.34 15.78 -14.83
C GLU A 9 -12.82 15.74 -16.28
N ILE A 10 -12.74 14.57 -16.93
CA ILE A 10 -13.19 14.39 -18.31
C ILE A 10 -14.68 14.74 -18.44
N MET A 11 -15.51 14.19 -17.58
CA MET A 11 -16.96 14.43 -17.61
C MET A 11 -17.35 15.87 -17.26
N ALA A 12 -16.52 16.59 -16.50
CA ALA A 12 -16.81 17.98 -16.08
C ALA A 12 -16.46 19.04 -17.14
N VAL A 13 -15.41 18.78 -17.96
CA VAL A 13 -14.84 19.86 -18.80
C VAL A 13 -14.74 19.50 -20.30
N ALA A 14 -14.86 18.24 -20.69
CA ALA A 14 -14.67 17.83 -22.08
C ALA A 14 -16.01 17.75 -22.83
N ASP A 15 -16.07 18.22 -24.08
CA ASP A 15 -17.20 18.03 -24.98
C ASP A 15 -17.15 16.60 -25.59
N ARG A 16 -15.96 16.13 -25.93
CA ARG A 16 -15.72 14.82 -26.54
C ARG A 16 -14.51 14.16 -25.90
N CYS A 17 -14.57 12.86 -25.72
CA CYS A 17 -13.48 12.03 -25.20
C CYS A 17 -13.06 11.01 -26.25
N THR A 18 -11.78 11.02 -26.61
CA THR A 18 -11.14 9.97 -27.43
C THR A 18 -10.38 9.03 -26.49
N VAL A 19 -10.73 7.74 -26.56
CA VAL A 19 -10.11 6.71 -25.73
C VAL A 19 -9.01 6.00 -26.50
N LEU A 20 -7.83 5.95 -25.91
CA LEU A 20 -6.70 5.15 -26.35
C LEU A 20 -6.43 4.01 -25.36
N ARG A 21 -6.11 2.81 -25.86
CA ARG A 21 -5.74 1.67 -25.04
C ARG A 21 -4.58 0.91 -25.69
N LYS A 22 -3.47 0.78 -24.94
CA LYS A 22 -2.24 0.12 -25.43
C LYS A 22 -1.77 0.66 -26.80
N GLY A 23 -1.81 1.99 -26.95
CA GLY A 23 -1.43 2.67 -28.18
C GLY A 23 -2.45 2.61 -29.34
N LYS A 24 -3.60 1.96 -29.15
CA LYS A 24 -4.64 1.83 -30.18
C LYS A 24 -5.82 2.74 -29.87
N TYR A 25 -6.38 3.32 -30.94
CA TYR A 25 -7.65 4.04 -30.89
C TYR A 25 -8.80 3.07 -30.59
N VAL A 26 -9.61 3.38 -29.60
CA VAL A 26 -10.77 2.57 -29.19
C VAL A 26 -12.07 3.21 -29.68
N GLY A 27 -12.18 4.53 -29.59
CA GLY A 27 -13.35 5.27 -30.02
C GLY A 27 -13.33 6.71 -29.55
N THR A 28 -14.24 7.54 -30.10
CA THR A 28 -14.52 8.90 -29.66
C THR A 28 -15.99 9.02 -29.33
N ILE A 29 -16.32 9.54 -28.17
CA ILE A 29 -17.68 9.69 -27.65
C ILE A 29 -17.91 11.11 -27.18
N ASP A 30 -19.11 11.64 -27.43
CA ASP A 30 -19.59 12.89 -26.81
C ASP A 30 -19.81 12.66 -25.32
N THR A 31 -19.23 13.50 -24.46
CA THR A 31 -19.33 13.33 -23.00
C THR A 31 -20.75 13.46 -22.50
N ALA A 32 -21.59 14.26 -23.17
CA ALA A 32 -22.99 14.42 -22.88
C ALA A 32 -23.84 13.13 -23.15
N LYS A 33 -23.32 12.18 -23.92
CA LYS A 33 -24.02 10.93 -24.32
C LYS A 33 -23.44 9.67 -23.69
N THR A 34 -22.51 9.82 -22.78
CA THR A 34 -21.83 8.70 -22.11
C THR A 34 -21.81 8.85 -20.58
N ASN A 35 -21.25 7.89 -19.91
CA ASN A 35 -21.08 7.90 -18.47
C ASN A 35 -19.68 7.36 -18.07
N LYS A 36 -19.33 7.53 -16.79
CA LYS A 36 -18.03 7.08 -16.26
C LYS A 36 -17.82 5.58 -16.44
N GLN A 37 -18.86 4.79 -16.31
CA GLN A 37 -18.80 3.34 -16.43
C GLN A 37 -18.43 2.91 -17.86
N GLU A 38 -19.04 3.50 -18.86
CA GLU A 38 -18.76 3.21 -20.25
C GLU A 38 -17.33 3.63 -20.63
N LEU A 39 -16.93 4.85 -20.28
CA LEU A 39 -15.56 5.31 -20.51
C LEU A 39 -14.53 4.41 -19.83
N SER A 40 -14.79 3.99 -18.57
CA SER A 40 -13.91 3.07 -17.84
C SER A 40 -13.79 1.73 -18.58
N ASN A 41 -14.90 1.17 -19.03
CA ASN A 41 -14.91 -0.10 -19.77
C ASN A 41 -14.11 0.01 -21.08
N MET A 42 -14.22 1.14 -21.80
CA MET A 42 -13.43 1.38 -23.02
C MET A 42 -11.93 1.49 -22.70
N MET A 43 -11.55 2.21 -21.63
CA MET A 43 -10.16 2.40 -21.23
C MET A 43 -9.51 1.08 -20.79
N VAL A 44 -10.22 0.26 -20.02
CA VAL A 44 -9.71 -1.02 -19.50
C VAL A 44 -9.90 -2.17 -20.49
N GLY A 45 -10.98 -2.15 -21.27
CA GLY A 45 -11.33 -3.16 -22.26
C GLY A 45 -12.08 -4.38 -21.74
N ARG A 46 -12.63 -4.24 -20.53
CA ARG A 46 -13.54 -5.19 -19.87
C ARG A 46 -14.47 -4.41 -18.95
N PRO A 47 -15.59 -4.97 -18.54
CA PRO A 47 -16.41 -4.38 -17.50
C PRO A 47 -15.59 -4.13 -16.24
N VAL A 48 -15.70 -2.93 -15.69
CA VAL A 48 -15.01 -2.50 -14.46
C VAL A 48 -16.07 -2.14 -13.44
N GLN A 49 -15.96 -2.67 -12.25
CA GLN A 49 -16.79 -2.24 -11.13
C GLN A 49 -16.14 -0.99 -10.52
N LEU A 50 -16.81 0.15 -10.62
CA LEU A 50 -16.32 1.44 -10.10
C LEU A 50 -16.60 1.62 -8.61
N GLU A 51 -17.60 0.93 -8.11
CA GLU A 51 -17.99 0.95 -6.70
C GLU A 51 -17.66 -0.40 -6.07
N VAL A 52 -17.06 -0.35 -4.90
CA VAL A 52 -16.79 -1.55 -4.10
C VAL A 52 -18.01 -1.83 -3.24
N GLU A 53 -18.65 -2.98 -3.46
CA GLU A 53 -19.68 -3.46 -2.56
C GLU A 53 -19.06 -3.77 -1.20
N LYS A 54 -19.49 -3.04 -0.19
CA LYS A 54 -18.96 -3.14 1.17
C LYS A 54 -20.14 -3.38 2.14
N SER A 55 -20.01 -4.42 2.93
CA SER A 55 -20.91 -4.63 4.06
C SER A 55 -20.82 -3.48 5.07
N PRO A 56 -21.90 -3.18 5.80
CA PRO A 56 -21.84 -2.22 6.90
C PRO A 56 -20.70 -2.56 7.87
N ALA A 57 -19.98 -1.55 8.33
CA ALA A 57 -18.93 -1.75 9.31
C ALA A 57 -19.52 -2.10 10.68
N HIS A 58 -18.90 -3.05 11.36
CA HIS A 58 -19.21 -3.43 12.75
C HIS A 58 -17.92 -3.28 13.57
N PRO A 59 -17.56 -2.04 13.99
CA PRO A 59 -16.34 -1.82 14.76
C PRO A 59 -16.36 -2.60 16.08
N GLY A 60 -15.28 -3.36 16.30
CA GLY A 60 -15.08 -4.15 17.52
C GLY A 60 -14.18 -3.44 18.54
N GLU A 61 -13.31 -4.21 19.19
CA GLU A 61 -12.34 -3.72 20.17
C GLU A 61 -11.32 -2.76 19.54
N ALA A 62 -10.74 -1.89 20.37
CA ALA A 62 -9.63 -1.03 19.97
C ALA A 62 -8.41 -1.88 19.63
N VAL A 63 -7.89 -1.72 18.39
CA VAL A 63 -6.68 -2.42 17.96
C VAL A 63 -5.47 -1.50 17.89
N LEU A 64 -5.67 -0.22 17.62
CA LEU A 64 -4.63 0.80 17.68
C LEU A 64 -5.13 1.98 18.49
N GLU A 65 -4.41 2.33 19.54
CA GLU A 65 -4.67 3.47 20.38
C GLU A 65 -3.46 4.40 20.34
N VAL A 66 -3.69 5.65 19.98
CA VAL A 66 -2.67 6.70 19.84
C VAL A 66 -3.07 7.85 20.74
N GLU A 67 -2.21 8.22 21.71
CA GLU A 67 -2.51 9.25 22.70
C GLU A 67 -1.40 10.29 22.74
N HIS A 68 -1.77 11.56 22.56
CA HIS A 68 -0.87 12.72 22.61
C HIS A 68 0.41 12.57 21.76
N PHE A 69 0.29 11.88 20.64
CA PHE A 69 1.42 11.44 19.83
C PHE A 69 2.01 12.59 19.03
N SER A 70 3.33 12.75 19.13
CA SER A 70 4.08 13.78 18.42
C SER A 70 5.31 13.17 17.75
N VAL A 71 5.60 13.65 16.53
CA VAL A 71 6.74 13.19 15.72
C VAL A 71 7.52 14.39 15.21
N PRO A 72 8.85 14.46 15.41
CA PRO A 72 9.65 15.60 15.01
C PRO A 72 9.75 15.70 13.48
N SER A 73 9.82 16.93 12.98
CA SER A 73 10.13 17.20 11.57
C SER A 73 11.63 17.03 11.31
N LYS A 74 11.98 16.41 10.19
CA LYS A 74 13.37 16.39 9.70
C LYS A 74 13.84 17.71 9.09
N LEU A 75 12.87 18.53 8.66
CA LEU A 75 13.14 19.77 7.93
C LEU A 75 13.10 21.01 8.82
N HIS A 76 12.34 20.94 9.91
CA HIS A 76 12.08 22.08 10.78
C HIS A 76 12.37 21.73 12.25
N LYS A 77 12.65 22.76 13.07
CA LYS A 77 12.84 22.62 14.53
C LYS A 77 11.52 22.40 15.32
N LYS A 78 10.42 22.09 14.63
CA LYS A 78 9.11 21.84 15.21
C LYS A 78 8.71 20.41 14.93
N ASP A 79 7.75 19.89 15.69
CA ASP A 79 7.12 18.62 15.37
C ASP A 79 6.33 18.74 14.05
N ALA A 80 6.44 17.72 13.20
CA ALA A 80 5.62 17.58 12.00
C ALA A 80 4.23 17.05 12.35
N VAL A 81 4.15 16.23 13.43
CA VAL A 81 2.92 15.75 14.05
C VAL A 81 2.93 16.22 15.49
N HIS A 82 1.88 16.90 15.91
CA HIS A 82 1.81 17.48 17.25
C HIS A 82 0.51 17.09 17.95
N ASP A 83 0.65 16.42 19.10
CA ASP A 83 -0.44 16.09 20.04
C ASP A 83 -1.64 15.37 19.40
N VAL A 84 -1.39 14.36 18.56
CA VAL A 84 -2.43 13.63 17.83
C VAL A 84 -2.95 12.48 18.70
N THR A 85 -4.29 12.41 18.86
CA THR A 85 -4.98 11.35 19.60
C THR A 85 -6.10 10.76 18.73
N PHE A 86 -6.09 9.44 18.54
CA PHE A 86 -7.15 8.69 17.88
C PHE A 86 -7.09 7.20 18.24
N THR A 87 -8.19 6.50 17.93
CA THR A 87 -8.29 5.05 18.08
C THR A 87 -8.81 4.44 16.78
N ALA A 88 -8.18 3.34 16.33
CA ALA A 88 -8.72 2.49 15.29
C ALA A 88 -9.21 1.16 15.89
N ARG A 89 -10.37 0.69 15.42
CA ARG A 89 -11.04 -0.50 15.91
C ARG A 89 -10.98 -1.66 14.93
N SER A 90 -11.09 -2.86 15.45
CA SER A 90 -11.22 -4.06 14.61
C SER A 90 -12.42 -3.92 13.65
N GLY A 91 -12.23 -4.29 12.36
CA GLY A 91 -13.28 -4.18 11.34
C GLY A 91 -13.59 -2.75 10.88
N GLU A 92 -12.82 -1.75 11.33
CA GLU A 92 -12.98 -0.35 10.94
C GLU A 92 -11.99 0.03 9.83
N ILE A 93 -12.38 0.96 8.98
CA ILE A 93 -11.49 1.69 8.07
C ILE A 93 -11.42 3.13 8.55
N LEU A 94 -10.36 3.47 9.28
CA LEU A 94 -10.08 4.84 9.72
C LEU A 94 -9.31 5.57 8.61
N CYS A 95 -9.82 6.72 8.17
CA CYS A 95 -9.16 7.57 7.17
C CYS A 95 -8.50 8.76 7.84
N ILE A 96 -7.21 8.98 7.55
CA ILE A 96 -6.47 10.19 7.92
C ILE A 96 -6.32 11.04 6.67
N ALA A 97 -7.04 12.14 6.59
CA ALA A 97 -7.08 13.03 5.43
C ALA A 97 -6.24 14.30 5.66
N GLY A 98 -5.61 14.79 4.59
CA GLY A 98 -4.85 16.04 4.60
C GLY A 98 -4.24 16.30 3.22
N ILE A 99 -3.80 17.52 2.98
CA ILE A 99 -2.99 17.84 1.81
C ILE A 99 -1.55 17.42 2.05
N ASP A 100 -0.81 17.17 0.96
CA ASP A 100 0.60 16.76 1.04
C ASP A 100 1.43 17.74 1.89
N GLY A 101 2.31 17.19 2.72
CA GLY A 101 3.15 17.95 3.64
C GLY A 101 2.52 18.30 5.00
N ASN A 102 1.31 17.82 5.32
CA ASN A 102 0.64 18.09 6.61
C ASN A 102 0.98 17.06 7.71
N GLY A 103 2.03 16.26 7.56
CA GLY A 103 2.51 15.36 8.60
C GLY A 103 1.98 13.93 8.51
N GLN A 104 1.18 13.56 7.50
CA GLN A 104 0.66 12.20 7.36
C GLN A 104 1.79 11.16 7.23
N THR A 105 2.82 11.47 6.45
CA THR A 105 3.99 10.63 6.26
C THR A 105 4.75 10.43 7.57
N GLU A 106 4.99 11.52 8.32
CA GLU A 106 5.67 11.47 9.60
C GLU A 106 4.85 10.72 10.65
N LEU A 107 3.52 10.89 10.65
CA LEU A 107 2.62 10.13 11.51
C LEU A 107 2.77 8.62 11.25
N VAL A 108 2.68 8.20 9.98
CA VAL A 108 2.85 6.78 9.61
C VAL A 108 4.25 6.28 9.98
N TYR A 109 5.30 7.06 9.76
CA TYR A 109 6.67 6.67 10.12
C TYR A 109 6.84 6.54 11.64
N GLY A 110 6.24 7.42 12.42
CA GLY A 110 6.21 7.31 13.88
C GLY A 110 5.48 6.05 14.35
N LEU A 111 4.31 5.77 13.79
CA LEU A 111 3.51 4.58 14.11
C LEU A 111 4.22 3.28 13.73
N THR A 112 4.89 3.23 12.59
CA THR A 112 5.62 2.04 12.10
C THR A 112 7.02 1.90 12.70
N GLY A 113 7.51 2.92 13.41
CA GLY A 113 8.83 2.93 14.05
C GLY A 113 9.99 3.30 13.11
N LEU A 114 9.69 3.81 11.92
CA LEU A 114 10.69 4.38 11.00
C LEU A 114 11.23 5.72 11.52
N GLU A 115 10.43 6.44 12.30
CA GLU A 115 10.82 7.65 13.05
C GLU A 115 10.54 7.45 14.54
N LYS A 116 11.36 8.09 15.38
CA LYS A 116 11.14 8.08 16.81
C LYS A 116 10.16 9.19 17.20
N PRO A 117 9.12 8.90 17.99
CA PRO A 117 8.23 9.94 18.49
C PRO A 117 8.97 10.87 19.44
N SER A 118 8.54 12.13 19.50
CA SER A 118 8.96 13.14 20.47
C SER A 118 8.10 13.13 21.75
N GLY A 119 6.89 12.56 21.67
CA GLY A 119 5.97 12.45 22.81
C GLY A 119 4.78 11.55 22.51
N GLY A 120 4.01 11.27 23.55
CA GLY A 120 2.81 10.46 23.48
C GLY A 120 3.05 8.96 23.53
N THR A 121 1.99 8.18 23.36
CA THR A 121 2.01 6.71 23.44
C THR A 121 1.25 6.08 22.28
N VAL A 122 1.70 4.88 21.91
CA VAL A 122 1.03 4.04 20.91
C VAL A 122 0.86 2.64 21.48
N LYS A 123 -0.39 2.16 21.52
CA LYS A 123 -0.71 0.78 21.89
C LYS A 123 -1.27 0.03 20.69
N LEU A 124 -0.84 -1.20 20.52
CA LEU A 124 -1.35 -2.13 19.49
C LEU A 124 -1.87 -3.37 20.19
N CYS A 125 -3.15 -3.69 19.97
CA CYS A 125 -3.84 -4.79 20.66
C CYS A 125 -3.65 -4.77 22.19
N GLY A 126 -3.67 -3.57 22.81
CA GLY A 126 -3.45 -3.35 24.24
C GLY A 126 -1.99 -3.35 24.69
N HIS A 127 -1.02 -3.65 23.84
CA HIS A 127 0.41 -3.64 24.15
C HIS A 127 1.06 -2.31 23.77
N ASP A 128 1.79 -1.70 24.69
CA ASP A 128 2.56 -0.48 24.41
C ASP A 128 3.71 -0.78 23.46
N ILE A 129 3.64 -0.18 22.27
CA ILE A 129 4.66 -0.30 21.21
C ILE A 129 5.41 1.01 20.97
N THR A 130 5.23 2.03 21.79
CA THR A 130 5.79 3.39 21.59
C THR A 130 7.28 3.37 21.26
N HIS A 131 8.05 2.54 21.96
CA HIS A 131 9.49 2.40 21.75
C HIS A 131 9.91 1.02 21.21
N ALA A 132 8.95 0.20 20.77
CA ALA A 132 9.22 -1.10 20.19
C ALA A 132 9.99 -0.97 18.87
N LYS A 133 10.86 -1.94 18.60
CA LYS A 133 11.61 -2.00 17.32
C LYS A 133 10.68 -2.31 16.16
N ILE A 134 11.05 -1.89 14.95
CA ILE A 134 10.30 -2.16 13.71
C ILE A 134 9.93 -3.64 13.57
N ARG A 135 10.86 -4.55 13.85
CA ARG A 135 10.62 -6.01 13.79
C ARG A 135 9.55 -6.50 14.78
N GLU A 136 9.43 -5.86 15.93
CA GLU A 136 8.42 -6.20 16.91
C GLU A 136 7.05 -5.70 16.49
N ARG A 137 6.98 -4.47 15.98
CA ARG A 137 5.76 -3.89 15.40
C ARG A 137 5.25 -4.69 14.20
N GLY A 138 6.15 -5.10 13.31
CA GLY A 138 5.83 -5.87 12.09
C GLY A 138 5.29 -7.28 12.32
N LYS A 139 5.18 -7.76 13.57
CA LYS A 139 4.50 -9.02 13.88
C LYS A 139 2.97 -8.89 13.89
N GLU A 140 2.47 -7.70 14.17
CA GLU A 140 1.04 -7.42 14.35
C GLU A 140 0.56 -6.22 13.52
N MET A 141 1.48 -5.53 12.84
CA MET A 141 1.20 -4.34 12.02
C MET A 141 1.85 -4.47 10.65
N SER A 142 1.06 -4.38 9.60
CA SER A 142 1.54 -4.31 8.22
C SER A 142 1.63 -2.87 7.75
N HIS A 143 2.59 -2.57 6.88
CA HIS A 143 2.78 -1.25 6.32
C HIS A 143 2.91 -1.28 4.80
N ILE A 144 1.91 -0.76 4.10
CA ILE A 144 1.96 -0.55 2.66
C ILE A 144 2.40 0.91 2.42
N PRO A 145 3.66 1.16 2.01
CA PRO A 145 4.18 2.51 1.88
C PRO A 145 3.61 3.23 0.66
N GLU A 146 3.52 4.56 0.76
CA GLU A 146 3.16 5.44 -0.36
C GLU A 146 4.17 5.29 -1.52
N ASP A 147 5.46 5.43 -1.23
CA ASP A 147 6.54 5.21 -2.20
C ASP A 147 7.02 3.76 -2.16
N ARG A 148 6.56 2.98 -3.15
CA ARG A 148 6.91 1.56 -3.29
C ARG A 148 8.40 1.31 -3.56
N HIS A 149 9.12 2.28 -4.13
CA HIS A 149 10.53 2.16 -4.46
C HIS A 149 11.45 2.53 -3.29
N LYS A 150 11.00 3.44 -2.43
CA LYS A 150 11.77 3.91 -1.29
C LYS A 150 11.67 2.96 -0.09
N HIS A 151 10.46 2.47 0.18
CA HIS A 151 10.17 1.70 1.39
C HIS A 151 9.43 0.37 1.11
N GLY A 152 8.96 0.13 -0.11
CA GLY A 152 8.18 -1.05 -0.44
C GLY A 152 9.03 -2.24 -0.87
N LEU A 153 9.87 -2.09 -1.88
CA LEU A 153 10.65 -3.17 -2.49
C LEU A 153 12.13 -2.79 -2.60
N VAL A 154 12.98 -3.79 -2.46
CA VAL A 154 14.37 -3.71 -2.91
C VAL A 154 14.37 -4.07 -4.40
N LEU A 155 14.49 -3.05 -5.26
CA LEU A 155 14.25 -3.20 -6.71
C LEU A 155 15.18 -4.19 -7.40
N ASP A 156 16.43 -4.32 -6.93
CA ASP A 156 17.43 -5.23 -7.50
C ASP A 156 17.36 -6.66 -6.94
N PHE A 157 16.46 -6.89 -5.96
CA PHE A 157 16.16 -8.23 -5.45
C PHE A 157 15.12 -8.92 -6.31
N THR A 158 15.14 -10.26 -6.29
CA THR A 158 14.08 -11.08 -6.86
C THR A 158 12.77 -10.94 -6.08
N LEU A 159 11.68 -11.39 -6.68
CA LEU A 159 10.38 -11.44 -6.00
C LEU A 159 10.46 -12.30 -4.73
N GLU A 160 11.02 -13.49 -4.80
CA GLU A 160 11.16 -14.38 -3.64
C GLU A 160 11.94 -13.73 -2.50
N GLN A 161 13.01 -12.99 -2.80
CA GLN A 161 13.78 -12.25 -1.79
C GLN A 161 12.95 -11.12 -1.18
N ASN A 162 12.20 -10.38 -1.98
CA ASN A 162 11.31 -9.32 -1.50
C ASN A 162 10.15 -9.86 -0.64
N MET A 163 9.58 -11.03 -0.99
CA MET A 163 8.48 -11.64 -0.25
C MET A 163 8.87 -12.03 1.19
N VAL A 164 10.11 -12.51 1.40
CA VAL A 164 10.59 -12.91 2.73
C VAL A 164 11.39 -11.85 3.47
N LEU A 165 11.54 -10.64 2.89
CA LEU A 165 12.42 -9.60 3.40
C LEU A 165 12.20 -9.25 4.88
N GLN A 166 10.97 -9.30 5.35
CA GLN A 166 10.60 -8.99 6.73
C GLN A 166 10.60 -10.24 7.63
N ARG A 167 10.65 -11.46 7.06
CA ARG A 167 10.48 -12.74 7.75
C ARG A 167 11.65 -13.71 7.56
N TYR A 168 12.70 -13.33 6.86
CA TYR A 168 13.83 -14.21 6.54
C TYR A 168 14.48 -14.87 7.75
N TYR A 169 14.34 -14.29 8.94
CA TYR A 169 14.89 -14.79 10.20
C TYR A 169 14.07 -15.93 10.84
N GLU A 170 12.85 -16.18 10.34
CA GLU A 170 12.01 -17.28 10.85
C GLU A 170 12.61 -18.64 10.51
N THR A 171 12.42 -19.62 11.39
CA THR A 171 12.95 -20.98 11.21
C THR A 171 12.41 -21.68 9.98
N LYS A 172 11.27 -21.24 9.47
CA LYS A 172 10.73 -21.68 8.18
C LYS A 172 11.69 -21.37 7.04
N PHE A 173 12.28 -20.16 7.03
CA PHE A 173 13.08 -19.65 5.91
C PHE A 173 14.59 -19.74 6.12
N GLN A 174 15.05 -20.08 7.33
CA GLN A 174 16.48 -20.22 7.61
C GLN A 174 16.78 -21.38 8.54
N ASN A 175 18.03 -21.85 8.51
CA ASN A 175 18.57 -22.80 9.47
C ASN A 175 20.01 -22.38 9.84
N HIS A 176 20.26 -22.11 11.12
CA HIS A 176 21.55 -21.63 11.64
C HIS A 176 22.15 -20.44 10.86
N GLY A 177 21.28 -19.51 10.40
CA GLY A 177 21.68 -18.32 9.63
C GLY A 177 21.79 -18.52 8.11
N PHE A 178 21.59 -19.73 7.62
CA PHE A 178 21.57 -20.03 6.19
C PHE A 178 20.14 -20.05 5.64
N ILE A 179 19.88 -19.31 4.57
CA ILE A 179 18.56 -19.24 3.93
C ILE A 179 18.23 -20.56 3.23
N LYS A 180 17.02 -21.06 3.47
CA LYS A 180 16.46 -22.24 2.79
C LYS A 180 15.83 -21.80 1.47
N ALA A 181 16.58 -21.82 0.39
CA ALA A 181 16.15 -21.31 -0.92
C ALA A 181 14.84 -21.94 -1.42
N ASP A 182 14.67 -23.25 -1.25
CA ASP A 182 13.48 -23.97 -1.70
C ASP A 182 12.23 -23.53 -0.92
N ALA A 183 12.33 -23.39 0.40
CA ALA A 183 11.22 -22.93 1.24
C ALA A 183 10.83 -21.46 0.91
N VAL A 184 11.79 -20.61 0.63
CA VAL A 184 11.57 -19.23 0.20
C VAL A 184 10.86 -19.20 -1.16
N ARG A 185 11.30 -20.03 -2.09
CA ARG A 185 10.70 -20.12 -3.43
C ARG A 185 9.27 -20.64 -3.40
N GLU A 186 9.02 -21.71 -2.67
CA GLU A 186 7.67 -22.29 -2.50
C GLU A 186 6.70 -21.27 -1.89
N TYR A 187 7.15 -20.58 -0.86
CA TYR A 187 6.38 -19.51 -0.22
C TYR A 187 6.05 -18.38 -1.18
N ALA A 188 7.05 -17.89 -1.92
CA ALA A 188 6.83 -16.82 -2.90
C ALA A 188 5.91 -17.25 -4.05
N ASP A 189 6.02 -18.49 -4.54
CA ASP A 189 5.10 -19.06 -5.53
C ASP A 189 3.65 -19.09 -5.03
N GLY A 190 3.44 -19.41 -3.76
CA GLY A 190 2.13 -19.37 -3.11
C GLY A 190 1.53 -17.97 -3.16
N LEU A 191 2.27 -16.96 -2.72
CA LEU A 191 1.82 -15.56 -2.72
C LEU A 191 1.59 -15.01 -4.14
N ILE A 192 2.48 -15.32 -5.08
CA ILE A 192 2.35 -14.93 -6.49
C ILE A 192 1.02 -15.42 -7.07
N LYS A 193 0.64 -16.66 -6.78
CA LYS A 193 -0.61 -17.27 -7.24
C LYS A 193 -1.83 -16.65 -6.53
N GLN A 194 -1.78 -16.52 -5.21
CA GLN A 194 -2.87 -16.03 -4.39
C GLN A 194 -3.25 -14.59 -4.76
N PHE A 195 -2.26 -13.72 -5.00
CA PHE A 195 -2.46 -12.30 -5.27
C PHE A 195 -2.41 -11.94 -6.77
N ASP A 196 -2.38 -12.92 -7.68
CA ASP A 196 -2.27 -12.69 -9.14
C ASP A 196 -1.13 -11.73 -9.49
N VAL A 197 0.06 -11.96 -8.93
CA VAL A 197 1.26 -11.17 -9.25
C VAL A 197 1.82 -11.67 -10.57
N ARG A 198 1.79 -10.85 -11.60
CA ARG A 198 2.33 -11.21 -12.91
C ARG A 198 3.80 -10.87 -13.01
N SER A 199 4.61 -11.87 -13.23
CA SER A 199 6.06 -11.78 -13.34
C SER A 199 6.57 -12.62 -14.52
N GLY A 200 7.67 -12.20 -15.15
CA GLY A 200 8.17 -12.87 -16.35
C GLY A 200 8.79 -14.24 -16.08
N GLN A 201 9.39 -14.41 -14.90
CA GLN A 201 10.13 -15.61 -14.52
C GLN A 201 9.69 -16.17 -13.13
N GLY A 202 8.45 -15.88 -12.73
CA GLY A 202 7.94 -16.29 -11.42
C GLY A 202 8.74 -15.67 -10.26
N PRO A 203 9.04 -16.44 -9.19
CA PRO A 203 9.72 -15.95 -7.99
C PRO A 203 11.10 -15.31 -8.23
N ILE A 204 11.83 -15.75 -9.26
CA ILE A 204 13.18 -15.25 -9.58
C ILE A 204 13.18 -13.96 -10.40
N THR A 205 12.00 -13.44 -10.76
CA THR A 205 11.88 -12.16 -11.46
C THR A 205 12.45 -11.03 -10.61
N VAL A 206 13.37 -10.24 -11.14
CA VAL A 206 13.90 -9.05 -10.48
C VAL A 206 12.81 -7.98 -10.41
N ALA A 207 12.56 -7.43 -9.22
CA ALA A 207 11.44 -6.53 -8.97
C ALA A 207 11.45 -5.28 -9.86
N ARG A 208 12.62 -4.75 -10.23
CA ARG A 208 12.80 -3.60 -11.13
C ARG A 208 12.20 -3.84 -12.52
N SER A 209 12.19 -5.07 -13.01
CA SER A 209 11.67 -5.41 -14.34
C SER A 209 10.14 -5.50 -14.41
N MET A 210 9.47 -5.44 -13.27
CA MET A 210 8.02 -5.58 -13.19
C MET A 210 7.30 -4.26 -13.42
N SER A 211 6.06 -4.34 -13.92
CA SER A 211 5.19 -3.16 -14.01
C SER A 211 4.83 -2.64 -12.61
N GLY A 212 4.59 -1.33 -12.48
CA GLY A 212 4.23 -0.70 -11.21
C GLY A 212 3.03 -1.33 -10.51
N GLY A 213 2.03 -1.79 -11.27
CA GLY A 213 0.87 -2.50 -10.71
C GLY A 213 1.21 -3.86 -10.13
N ASN A 214 2.14 -4.61 -10.74
CA ASN A 214 2.59 -5.90 -10.20
C ASN A 214 3.56 -5.72 -9.03
N GLN A 215 4.37 -4.66 -9.01
CA GLN A 215 5.15 -4.27 -7.84
C GLN A 215 4.23 -3.97 -6.65
N GLN A 216 3.14 -3.23 -6.87
CA GLN A 216 2.15 -2.95 -5.83
C GLN A 216 1.47 -4.22 -5.30
N LYS A 217 1.05 -5.12 -6.19
CA LYS A 217 0.51 -6.43 -5.79
C LYS A 217 1.49 -7.25 -4.96
N ALA A 218 2.79 -7.21 -5.30
CA ALA A 218 3.83 -7.90 -4.55
C ALA A 218 3.97 -7.35 -3.12
N ILE A 219 3.91 -6.03 -2.94
CA ILE A 219 3.92 -5.40 -1.61
C ILE A 219 2.67 -5.83 -0.84
N VAL A 220 1.48 -5.70 -1.44
CA VAL A 220 0.22 -6.11 -0.81
C VAL A 220 0.25 -7.59 -0.41
N ALA A 221 0.76 -8.48 -1.29
CA ALA A 221 0.88 -9.89 -1.00
C ALA A 221 1.75 -10.17 0.23
N ARG A 222 2.91 -9.49 0.34
CA ARG A 222 3.81 -9.63 1.48
C ARG A 222 3.21 -9.09 2.77
N GLU A 223 2.50 -7.98 2.70
CA GLU A 223 1.99 -7.29 3.90
C GLU A 223 0.68 -7.89 4.43
N LEU A 224 -0.07 -8.64 3.63
CA LEU A 224 -1.35 -9.25 4.02
C LEU A 224 -1.26 -10.75 4.34
N ASP A 225 -0.10 -11.38 4.19
CA ASP A 225 0.17 -12.75 4.61
C ASP A 225 0.64 -12.77 6.09
#